data_66664468e9a23940b002f47c0a2be919
#
_entry.id   66664468e9a23940b002f47c0a2be919
#
_cell.length_a   1.000
_cell.length_b   1.000
_cell.length_c   1.000
_cell.angle_alpha   90.00
_cell.angle_beta   90.00
_cell.angle_gamma   90.00
#
_symmetry.space_group_name_H-M   'P 1'
#
loop_
_entity.id
_entity.type
_entity.pdbx_description
1 polymer ?
#
loop_
_entity_poly.entity_id
_entity_poly.type
_entity_poly.pdbx_seq_one_letter_code
_entity_poly.pdbx_strand_id
1 'polypeptide(L)'
;MTAPRHGEASDDSDVREDTDHIASALSQRCSSLARRIASGAGMATMVAHAMISADGNLDDWTCDLQAHGVTTSGRFVVGLRSHPDQALCQIPAGLATDVRLEISKDAPEPGIRLLAATLHVLGTVTWLSADQIDHLLATDVLPNEVSTIADFSDALIGVITPTRSILHDAMGSTEIDLPALIDDIPNDKVFPSVEDEFSALDIVARLGDRQLSHLCDEVL
;
A
#
# COMPACT_ATOMS: atom_id res chain seq x y z
N MET A 1 22.89 14.86 64.55
CA MET A 1 22.44 13.59 63.98
C MET A 1 21.47 13.94 62.87
N THR A 2 21.96 13.96 61.61
CA THR A 2 21.15 14.34 60.45
C THR A 2 20.87 13.05 59.68
N ALA A 3 19.60 12.75 59.51
CA ALA A 3 19.16 11.58 58.76
C ALA A 3 19.34 11.78 57.24
N PRO A 4 19.74 10.75 56.48
CA PRO A 4 19.82 10.83 55.02
C PRO A 4 18.43 10.80 54.37
N ARG A 5 18.19 11.72 53.45
CA ARG A 5 17.04 11.69 52.53
C ARG A 5 17.21 10.53 51.56
N HIS A 6 16.29 9.59 51.55
CA HIS A 6 16.15 8.65 50.47
C HIS A 6 15.72 9.42 49.21
N GLY A 7 16.55 9.38 48.19
CA GLY A 7 16.21 9.88 46.86
C GLY A 7 15.24 8.91 46.18
N GLU A 8 14.14 9.46 45.70
CA GLU A 8 13.21 8.82 44.79
C GLU A 8 13.92 8.52 43.46
N ALA A 9 14.22 7.24 43.23
CA ALA A 9 14.70 6.73 41.94
C ALA A 9 13.66 5.74 41.41
N SER A 10 12.47 6.22 41.01
CA SER A 10 11.42 5.35 40.52
C SER A 10 10.58 5.89 39.35
N ASP A 11 11.00 6.97 38.67
CA ASP A 11 10.15 7.63 37.64
C ASP A 11 10.67 7.47 36.20
N ASP A 12 11.87 6.94 36.03
CA ASP A 12 12.52 6.91 34.68
C ASP A 12 12.27 5.58 33.92
N SER A 13 11.83 4.52 34.60
CA SER A 13 11.53 3.22 34.00
C SER A 13 10.13 3.17 33.39
N ASP A 14 9.13 3.71 34.07
CA ASP A 14 7.72 3.70 33.61
C ASP A 14 7.56 4.58 32.34
N VAL A 15 8.27 5.72 32.27
CA VAL A 15 8.25 6.60 31.08
C VAL A 15 8.88 5.94 29.85
N ARG A 16 9.90 5.10 30.04
CA ARG A 16 10.52 4.36 28.93
C ARG A 16 9.66 3.25 28.41
N GLU A 17 9.02 2.46 29.29
CA GLU A 17 8.09 1.39 28.89
C GLU A 17 6.91 1.94 28.09
N ASP A 18 6.30 3.05 28.55
CA ASP A 18 5.20 3.71 27.83
C ASP A 18 5.66 4.22 26.43
N THR A 19 6.87 4.76 26.32
CA THR A 19 7.40 5.26 25.05
C THR A 19 7.64 4.13 24.06
N ASP A 20 8.15 3.00 24.51
CA ASP A 20 8.42 1.80 23.69
C ASP A 20 7.10 1.16 23.21
N HIS A 21 6.08 1.13 24.05
CA HIS A 21 4.73 0.66 23.67
C HIS A 21 4.09 1.55 22.60
N ILE A 22 4.17 2.87 22.73
CA ILE A 22 3.64 3.82 21.75
C ILE A 22 4.39 3.67 20.42
N ALA A 23 5.71 3.57 20.43
CA ALA A 23 6.51 3.39 19.22
C ALA A 23 6.18 2.08 18.50
N SER A 24 5.97 0.99 19.25
CA SER A 24 5.56 -0.31 18.71
C SER A 24 4.17 -0.24 18.07
N ALA A 25 3.19 0.36 18.73
CA ALA A 25 1.83 0.52 18.23
C ALA A 25 1.79 1.37 16.96
N LEU A 26 2.55 2.47 16.91
CA LEU A 26 2.68 3.31 15.70
C LEU A 26 3.31 2.54 14.54
N SER A 27 4.36 1.77 14.78
CA SER A 27 5.01 0.93 13.77
C SER A 27 4.04 -0.11 13.20
N GLN A 28 3.29 -0.78 14.07
CA GLN A 28 2.28 -1.78 13.67
C GLN A 28 1.15 -1.14 12.86
N ARG A 29 0.68 0.05 13.24
CA ARG A 29 -0.33 0.81 12.50
C ARG A 29 0.18 1.18 11.11
N CYS A 30 1.39 1.71 10.97
CA CYS A 30 1.98 2.07 9.68
C CYS A 30 2.14 0.85 8.78
N SER A 31 2.60 -0.28 9.33
CA SER A 31 2.73 -1.54 8.60
C SER A 31 1.38 -2.07 8.11
N SER A 32 0.35 -2.05 8.97
CA SER A 32 -1.01 -2.46 8.61
C SER A 32 -1.60 -1.59 7.49
N LEU A 33 -1.42 -0.27 7.58
CA LEU A 33 -1.89 0.68 6.57
C LEU A 33 -1.15 0.51 5.24
N ALA A 34 0.16 0.35 5.27
CA ALA A 34 0.97 0.11 4.07
C ALA A 34 0.60 -1.22 3.37
N ARG A 35 0.38 -2.30 4.15
CA ARG A 35 -0.13 -3.59 3.62
C ARG A 35 -1.45 -3.40 2.88
N ARG A 36 -2.38 -2.71 3.51
CA ARG A 36 -3.70 -2.46 2.95
C ARG A 36 -3.64 -1.67 1.65
N ILE A 37 -2.82 -0.61 1.62
CA ILE A 37 -2.59 0.19 0.42
C ILE A 37 -1.95 -0.68 -0.67
N ALA A 38 -0.91 -1.44 -0.37
CA ALA A 38 -0.26 -2.31 -1.34
C ALA A 38 -1.18 -3.43 -1.87
N SER A 39 -2.17 -3.87 -1.08
CA SER A 39 -3.12 -4.93 -1.45
C SER A 39 -4.31 -4.46 -2.29
N GLY A 40 -4.30 -3.23 -2.80
CA GLY A 40 -5.31 -2.74 -3.75
C GLY A 40 -6.14 -1.56 -3.23
N ALA A 41 -5.96 -1.13 -1.97
CA ALA A 41 -6.71 0.01 -1.46
C ALA A 41 -6.13 1.34 -1.97
N GLY A 42 -7.01 2.20 -2.52
CA GLY A 42 -6.65 3.52 -2.99
C GLY A 42 -6.47 3.63 -4.50
N MET A 43 -6.04 4.80 -4.94
CA MET A 43 -5.77 5.09 -6.35
C MET A 43 -4.26 5.20 -6.57
N ALA A 44 -3.77 4.57 -7.62
CA ALA A 44 -2.36 4.52 -7.92
C ALA A 44 -2.02 5.28 -9.20
N THR A 45 -1.01 6.13 -9.13
CA THR A 45 -0.39 6.81 -10.27
C THR A 45 1.06 6.36 -10.39
N MET A 46 1.52 6.08 -11.59
CA MET A 46 2.90 5.67 -11.87
C MET A 46 3.58 6.67 -12.79
N VAL A 47 4.81 7.00 -12.47
CA VAL A 47 5.74 7.71 -13.35
C VAL A 47 6.85 6.75 -13.74
N ALA A 48 6.95 6.45 -15.04
CA ALA A 48 8.07 5.70 -15.60
C ALA A 48 9.10 6.68 -16.14
N HIS A 49 10.36 6.51 -15.74
CA HIS A 49 11.43 7.45 -16.07
C HIS A 49 12.18 7.02 -17.34
N ALA A 50 12.71 8.03 -18.05
CA ALA A 50 13.55 7.85 -19.22
C ALA A 50 12.95 6.93 -20.30
N MET A 51 11.65 7.07 -20.56
CA MET A 51 10.96 6.39 -21.64
C MET A 51 11.36 7.00 -22.99
N ILE A 52 11.60 6.16 -23.99
CA ILE A 52 11.88 6.62 -25.34
C ILE A 52 10.54 6.98 -26.00
N SER A 53 10.33 8.27 -26.25
CA SER A 53 9.17 8.76 -27.00
C SER A 53 9.26 8.39 -28.48
N ALA A 54 8.16 8.54 -29.22
CA ALA A 54 8.12 8.30 -30.67
C ALA A 54 9.14 9.16 -31.45
N ASP A 55 9.53 10.30 -30.90
CA ASP A 55 10.52 11.24 -31.47
C ASP A 55 11.97 10.87 -31.10
N GLY A 56 12.18 9.78 -30.35
CA GLY A 56 13.49 9.33 -29.88
C GLY A 56 14.04 10.12 -28.70
N ASN A 57 13.26 11.01 -28.08
CA ASN A 57 13.63 11.72 -26.88
C ASN A 57 13.37 10.86 -25.64
N LEU A 58 14.12 11.12 -24.57
CA LEU A 58 13.89 10.51 -23.26
C LEU A 58 12.91 11.42 -22.50
N ASP A 59 11.72 10.92 -22.25
CA ASP A 59 10.68 11.62 -21.49
C ASP A 59 10.18 10.75 -20.33
N ASP A 60 9.72 11.41 -19.27
CA ASP A 60 8.99 10.73 -18.21
C ASP A 60 7.54 10.53 -18.64
N TRP A 61 7.05 9.33 -18.40
CA TRP A 61 5.68 8.98 -18.72
C TRP A 61 4.87 8.76 -17.44
N THR A 62 3.71 9.43 -17.35
CA THR A 62 2.81 9.35 -16.21
C THR A 62 1.51 8.69 -16.61
N CYS A 63 1.04 7.74 -15.82
CA CYS A 63 -0.27 7.10 -15.99
C CYS A 63 -0.97 6.81 -14.66
N ASP A 64 -2.30 6.81 -14.72
CA ASP A 64 -3.14 6.27 -13.67
C ASP A 64 -3.27 4.75 -13.86
N LEU A 65 -2.97 4.01 -12.83
CA LEU A 65 -3.16 2.57 -12.79
C LEU A 65 -4.63 2.26 -12.48
N GLN A 66 -5.19 1.28 -13.17
CA GLN A 66 -6.58 0.89 -12.96
C GLN A 66 -6.73 -0.14 -11.85
N ALA A 67 -5.66 -0.92 -11.59
CA ALA A 67 -5.60 -1.86 -10.49
C ALA A 67 -4.15 -2.02 -9.99
N HIS A 68 -4.02 -2.38 -8.73
CA HIS A 68 -2.76 -2.82 -8.14
C HIS A 68 -3.07 -3.81 -7.01
N GLY A 69 -2.07 -4.56 -6.59
CA GLY A 69 -2.24 -5.48 -5.48
C GLY A 69 -1.06 -6.42 -5.31
N VAL A 70 -1.21 -7.37 -4.39
CA VAL A 70 -0.20 -8.39 -4.11
C VAL A 70 -0.74 -9.75 -4.50
N THR A 71 0.02 -10.49 -5.30
CA THR A 71 -0.34 -11.86 -5.68
C THR A 71 -0.27 -12.80 -4.47
N THR A 72 -0.91 -13.96 -4.56
CA THR A 72 -0.80 -15.00 -3.53
C THR A 72 0.65 -15.53 -3.35
N SER A 73 1.53 -15.25 -4.31
CA SER A 73 2.96 -15.58 -4.24
C SER A 73 3.83 -14.42 -3.75
N GLY A 74 3.26 -13.35 -3.19
CA GLY A 74 4.02 -12.22 -2.63
C GLY A 74 4.62 -11.28 -3.67
N ARG A 75 4.04 -11.15 -4.87
CA ARG A 75 4.50 -10.19 -5.87
C ARG A 75 3.61 -8.98 -5.89
N PHE A 76 4.21 -7.79 -5.88
CA PHE A 76 3.46 -6.57 -6.07
C PHE A 76 3.20 -6.34 -7.56
N VAL A 77 1.94 -6.31 -7.96
CA VAL A 77 1.51 -6.22 -9.36
C VAL A 77 0.66 -4.98 -9.59
N VAL A 78 0.73 -4.49 -10.81
CA VAL A 78 -0.04 -3.34 -11.29
C VAL A 78 -0.70 -3.69 -12.62
N GLY A 79 -1.88 -3.12 -12.86
CA GLY A 79 -2.64 -3.33 -14.09
C GLY A 79 -3.18 -2.03 -14.65
N LEU A 80 -3.09 -1.89 -15.97
CA LEU A 80 -3.76 -0.84 -16.72
C LEU A 80 -4.12 -1.33 -18.11
N ARG A 81 -5.02 -0.60 -18.78
CA ARG A 81 -5.32 -0.83 -20.19
C ARG A 81 -4.50 0.12 -21.03
N SER A 82 -3.84 -0.45 -22.04
CA SER A 82 -3.05 0.31 -22.99
C SER A 82 -3.95 1.10 -23.93
N HIS A 83 -3.66 2.38 -24.11
CA HIS A 83 -4.27 3.14 -25.21
C HIS A 83 -3.30 3.16 -26.40
N PRO A 84 -3.76 3.02 -27.66
CA PRO A 84 -2.89 2.96 -28.85
C PRO A 84 -1.93 4.14 -28.98
N ASP A 85 -2.32 5.30 -28.45
CA ASP A 85 -1.53 6.53 -28.49
C ASP A 85 -0.56 6.69 -27.31
N GLN A 86 -0.50 5.72 -26.40
CA GLN A 86 0.39 5.79 -25.24
C GLN A 86 1.73 5.10 -25.53
N ALA A 87 2.82 5.72 -25.08
CA ALA A 87 4.20 5.24 -25.26
C ALA A 87 4.44 3.82 -24.74
N LEU A 88 3.65 3.34 -23.77
CA LEU A 88 3.74 2.01 -23.18
C LEU A 88 3.50 0.87 -24.15
N CYS A 89 2.73 1.07 -25.23
CA CYS A 89 2.52 0.03 -26.25
C CYS A 89 3.80 -0.42 -26.92
N GLN A 90 4.90 0.33 -26.71
CA GLN A 90 6.20 0.06 -27.33
C GLN A 90 7.22 -0.56 -26.37
N ILE A 91 6.88 -0.77 -25.09
CA ILE A 91 7.81 -1.39 -24.14
C ILE A 91 7.80 -2.89 -24.34
N PRO A 92 8.96 -3.50 -24.66
CA PRO A 92 9.05 -4.95 -24.76
C PRO A 92 8.77 -5.61 -23.41
N ALA A 93 8.02 -6.71 -23.43
CA ALA A 93 7.85 -7.54 -22.25
C ALA A 93 9.22 -8.00 -21.71
N GLY A 94 9.37 -8.06 -20.39
CA GLY A 94 10.60 -8.45 -19.72
C GLY A 94 11.65 -7.33 -19.55
N LEU A 95 11.45 -6.15 -20.11
CA LEU A 95 12.32 -4.99 -19.85
C LEU A 95 11.96 -4.37 -18.50
N ALA A 96 12.94 -4.22 -17.62
CA ALA A 96 12.79 -3.49 -16.37
C ALA A 96 12.94 -1.99 -16.61
N THR A 97 11.99 -1.20 -16.12
CA THR A 97 11.97 0.26 -16.25
C THR A 97 11.88 0.89 -14.87
N ASP A 98 12.69 1.91 -14.60
CA ASP A 98 12.64 2.65 -13.33
C ASP A 98 11.32 3.40 -13.20
N VAL A 99 10.67 3.24 -12.05
CA VAL A 99 9.37 3.85 -11.77
C VAL A 99 9.29 4.47 -10.39
N ARG A 100 8.45 5.50 -10.30
CA ARG A 100 7.89 6.00 -9.04
C ARG A 100 6.39 5.73 -9.05
N LEU A 101 5.94 5.01 -8.04
CA LEU A 101 4.54 4.75 -7.79
C LEU A 101 4.07 5.61 -6.62
N GLU A 102 2.90 6.20 -6.77
CA GLU A 102 2.20 6.92 -5.71
C GLU A 102 0.80 6.33 -5.57
N ILE A 103 0.50 5.79 -4.38
CA ILE A 103 -0.81 5.21 -4.09
C ILE A 103 -1.44 6.02 -2.98
N SER A 104 -2.51 6.74 -3.32
CA SER A 104 -3.24 7.60 -2.42
C SER A 104 -4.53 6.93 -1.95
N LYS A 105 -4.70 6.81 -0.63
CA LYS A 105 -5.91 6.29 0.01
C LYS A 105 -6.66 7.43 0.66
N ASP A 106 -7.91 7.61 0.26
CA ASP A 106 -8.82 8.55 0.90
C ASP A 106 -9.40 7.94 2.20
N ALA A 107 -9.72 8.79 3.16
CA ALA A 107 -10.48 8.41 4.33
C ALA A 107 -11.94 8.10 3.91
N PRO A 108 -12.61 7.16 4.59
CA PRO A 108 -13.99 6.82 4.30
C PRO A 108 -14.96 7.87 4.88
N GLU A 109 -14.90 9.11 4.38
CA GLU A 109 -15.74 10.23 4.79
C GLU A 109 -16.81 10.55 3.75
N PRO A 110 -18.11 10.46 4.11
CA PRO A 110 -19.17 10.72 3.15
C PRO A 110 -19.18 12.17 2.66
N GLY A 111 -19.19 12.37 1.35
CA GLY A 111 -19.38 13.66 0.72
C GLY A 111 -18.18 14.61 0.68
N ILE A 112 -17.05 14.22 1.29
CA ILE A 112 -15.77 14.95 1.17
C ILE A 112 -14.63 13.98 0.88
N ARG A 113 -13.65 14.46 0.16
CA ARG A 113 -12.44 13.70 -0.16
C ARG A 113 -11.32 14.16 0.78
N LEU A 114 -10.93 13.29 1.70
CA LEU A 114 -9.83 13.53 2.63
C LEU A 114 -8.75 12.48 2.40
N LEU A 115 -7.56 12.92 2.06
CA LEU A 115 -6.41 12.04 1.94
C LEU A 115 -6.04 11.49 3.32
N ALA A 116 -6.17 10.18 3.50
CA ALA A 116 -5.82 9.50 4.75
C ALA A 116 -4.33 9.14 4.79
N ALA A 117 -3.80 8.65 3.66
CA ALA A 117 -2.41 8.26 3.54
C ALA A 117 -1.96 8.18 2.07
N THR A 118 -0.65 8.27 1.86
CA THR A 118 -0.01 8.03 0.56
C THR A 118 1.18 7.11 0.74
N LEU A 119 1.24 6.04 -0.06
CA LEU A 119 2.40 5.16 -0.16
C LEU A 119 3.17 5.51 -1.42
N HIS A 120 4.40 6.01 -1.25
CA HIS A 120 5.34 6.21 -2.33
C HIS A 120 6.26 5.01 -2.45
N VAL A 121 6.40 4.47 -3.66
CA VAL A 121 7.28 3.33 -3.96
C VAL A 121 8.22 3.73 -5.09
N LEU A 122 9.51 3.66 -4.84
CA LEU A 122 10.56 3.71 -5.86
C LEU A 122 10.96 2.28 -6.19
N GLY A 123 11.20 1.99 -7.45
CA GLY A 123 11.59 0.66 -7.89
C GLY A 123 11.61 0.51 -9.40
N THR A 124 11.48 -0.71 -9.85
CA THR A 124 11.35 -1.02 -11.28
C THR A 124 10.04 -1.75 -11.57
N VAL A 125 9.47 -1.49 -12.74
CA VAL A 125 8.38 -2.31 -13.30
C VAL A 125 8.92 -3.21 -14.38
N THR A 126 8.51 -4.47 -14.37
CA THR A 126 8.75 -5.42 -15.47
C THR A 126 7.40 -5.84 -16.04
N TRP A 127 7.15 -5.49 -17.30
CA TRP A 127 5.91 -5.84 -17.97
C TRP A 127 5.88 -7.29 -18.37
N LEU A 128 4.75 -7.96 -18.16
CA LEU A 128 4.56 -9.37 -18.48
C LEU A 128 4.18 -9.56 -19.94
N SER A 129 4.61 -10.68 -20.52
CA SER A 129 4.13 -11.13 -21.82
C SER A 129 2.70 -11.69 -21.72
N ALA A 130 2.00 -11.80 -22.85
CA ALA A 130 0.68 -12.41 -22.90
C ALA A 130 0.67 -13.83 -22.32
N ASP A 131 1.65 -14.67 -22.67
CA ASP A 131 1.75 -16.04 -22.13
C ASP A 131 1.94 -16.06 -20.60
N GLN A 132 2.67 -15.07 -20.04
CA GLN A 132 2.83 -14.94 -18.59
C GLN A 132 1.54 -14.50 -17.90
N ILE A 133 0.79 -13.58 -18.52
CA ILE A 133 -0.51 -13.13 -18.03
C ILE A 133 -1.50 -14.30 -18.05
N ASP A 134 -1.61 -15.03 -19.16
CA ASP A 134 -2.47 -16.21 -19.30
C ASP A 134 -2.14 -17.28 -18.23
N HIS A 135 -0.85 -17.50 -17.97
CA HIS A 135 -0.44 -18.41 -16.90
C HIS A 135 -0.88 -17.96 -15.51
N LEU A 136 -0.75 -16.67 -15.20
CA LEU A 136 -1.16 -16.12 -13.91
C LEU A 136 -2.69 -16.17 -13.73
N LEU A 137 -3.46 -15.92 -14.79
CA LEU A 137 -4.91 -16.08 -14.80
C LEU A 137 -5.32 -17.54 -14.59
N ALA A 138 -4.69 -18.48 -15.30
CA ALA A 138 -4.98 -19.90 -15.18
C ALA A 138 -4.66 -20.50 -13.79
N THR A 139 -3.74 -19.87 -13.04
CA THR A 139 -3.32 -20.32 -11.71
C THR A 139 -4.01 -19.56 -10.56
N ASP A 140 -4.90 -18.61 -10.88
CA ASP A 140 -5.68 -17.81 -9.92
C ASP A 140 -4.81 -17.15 -8.82
N VAL A 141 -3.67 -16.59 -9.21
CA VAL A 141 -2.74 -15.96 -8.27
C VAL A 141 -2.81 -14.44 -8.26
N LEU A 142 -3.51 -13.84 -9.25
CA LEU A 142 -3.68 -12.39 -9.35
C LEU A 142 -4.76 -11.89 -8.36
N PRO A 143 -4.60 -10.68 -7.80
CA PRO A 143 -5.70 -10.01 -7.10
C PRO A 143 -6.89 -9.81 -8.06
N ASN A 144 -8.12 -9.87 -7.53
CA ASN A 144 -9.35 -9.81 -8.33
C ASN A 144 -9.42 -8.60 -9.27
N GLU A 145 -9.03 -7.42 -8.78
CA GLU A 145 -9.03 -6.19 -9.57
C GLU A 145 -8.02 -6.26 -10.72
N VAL A 146 -6.83 -6.80 -10.46
CA VAL A 146 -5.79 -6.99 -11.49
C VAL A 146 -6.21 -8.07 -12.48
N SER A 147 -6.83 -9.16 -12.01
CA SER A 147 -7.37 -10.22 -12.85
C SER A 147 -8.43 -9.68 -13.81
N THR A 148 -9.33 -8.82 -13.31
CA THR A 148 -10.35 -8.15 -14.12
C THR A 148 -9.73 -7.30 -15.25
N ILE A 149 -8.63 -6.61 -14.97
CA ILE A 149 -7.90 -5.86 -16.02
C ILE A 149 -7.23 -6.82 -16.99
N ALA A 150 -6.62 -7.91 -16.49
CA ALA A 150 -5.89 -8.89 -17.31
C ALA A 150 -6.77 -9.60 -18.35
N ASP A 151 -8.09 -9.67 -18.14
CA ASP A 151 -9.04 -10.23 -19.09
C ASP A 151 -9.25 -9.39 -20.37
N PHE A 152 -8.78 -8.14 -20.39
CA PHE A 152 -8.88 -7.31 -21.59
C PHE A 152 -7.70 -7.57 -22.55
N SER A 153 -7.97 -7.57 -23.85
CA SER A 153 -6.96 -7.81 -24.88
C SER A 153 -5.89 -6.71 -24.99
N ASP A 154 -6.15 -5.55 -24.43
CA ASP A 154 -5.25 -4.39 -24.37
C ASP A 154 -4.66 -4.20 -22.97
N ALA A 155 -4.75 -5.22 -22.11
CA ALA A 155 -4.20 -5.20 -20.76
C ALA A 155 -2.67 -5.16 -20.76
N LEU A 156 -2.12 -4.34 -19.88
CA LEU A 156 -0.72 -4.36 -19.49
C LEU A 156 -0.64 -4.69 -18.00
N ILE A 157 0.01 -5.79 -17.68
CA ILE A 157 0.25 -6.21 -16.30
C ILE A 157 1.74 -6.13 -16.04
N GLY A 158 2.12 -5.43 -14.98
CA GLY A 158 3.51 -5.25 -14.58
C GLY A 158 3.77 -5.79 -13.17
N VAL A 159 4.97 -6.30 -12.96
CA VAL A 159 5.47 -6.66 -11.62
C VAL A 159 6.38 -5.55 -11.15
N ILE A 160 6.09 -5.00 -9.97
CA ILE A 160 6.92 -3.98 -9.32
C ILE A 160 7.93 -4.68 -8.42
N THR A 161 9.21 -4.29 -8.57
CA THR A 161 10.28 -4.64 -7.63
C THR A 161 10.63 -3.38 -6.83
N PRO A 162 10.14 -3.24 -5.58
CA PRO A 162 10.40 -2.07 -4.77
C PRO A 162 11.86 -2.00 -4.34
N THR A 163 12.45 -0.80 -4.36
CA THR A 163 13.78 -0.51 -3.80
C THR A 163 13.70 0.37 -2.57
N ARG A 164 12.69 1.23 -2.49
CA ARG A 164 12.42 2.09 -1.35
C ARG A 164 10.93 2.42 -1.28
N SER A 165 10.37 2.39 -0.08
CA SER A 165 8.98 2.75 0.13
C SER A 165 8.82 3.67 1.33
N ILE A 166 7.95 4.68 1.21
CA ILE A 166 7.66 5.65 2.27
C ILE A 166 6.15 5.82 2.36
N LEU A 167 5.62 5.60 3.56
CA LEU A 167 4.25 5.90 3.91
C LEU A 167 4.18 7.32 4.49
N HIS A 168 3.28 8.13 3.95
CA HIS A 168 2.89 9.42 4.52
C HIS A 168 1.47 9.33 5.04
N ASP A 169 1.25 9.70 6.28
CA ASP A 169 -0.07 9.79 6.90
C ASP A 169 -0.15 11.01 7.83
N ALA A 170 -1.24 11.14 8.60
CA ALA A 170 -1.45 12.25 9.53
C ALA A 170 -0.38 12.34 10.64
N MET A 171 0.35 11.25 10.92
CA MET A 171 1.41 11.20 11.94
C MET A 171 2.79 11.54 11.38
N GLY A 172 2.93 11.62 10.05
CA GLY A 172 4.19 11.98 9.40
C GLY A 172 4.61 11.03 8.28
N SER A 173 5.91 10.80 8.16
CA SER A 173 6.51 9.97 7.12
C SER A 173 7.28 8.81 7.76
N THR A 174 6.97 7.60 7.33
CA THR A 174 7.59 6.37 7.83
C THR A 174 8.17 5.58 6.66
N GLU A 175 9.45 5.21 6.74
CA GLU A 175 10.05 4.28 5.77
C GLU A 175 9.53 2.86 6.02
N ILE A 176 9.11 2.19 4.95
CA ILE A 176 8.49 0.86 4.98
C ILE A 176 9.36 -0.11 4.19
N ASP A 177 9.74 -1.22 4.81
CA ASP A 177 10.30 -2.37 4.09
C ASP A 177 9.16 -3.12 3.39
N LEU A 178 8.76 -2.64 2.21
CA LEU A 178 7.62 -3.19 1.49
C LEU A 178 7.81 -4.66 1.06
N PRO A 179 9.00 -5.10 0.61
CA PRO A 179 9.25 -6.52 0.35
C PRO A 179 8.98 -7.41 1.57
N ALA A 180 9.59 -7.12 2.71
CA ALA A 180 9.37 -7.88 3.94
C ALA A 180 7.91 -7.85 4.40
N LEU A 181 7.24 -6.71 4.22
CA LEU A 181 5.84 -6.53 4.56
C LEU A 181 4.91 -7.38 3.68
N ILE A 182 5.22 -7.53 2.40
CA ILE A 182 4.45 -8.32 1.44
C ILE A 182 4.62 -9.81 1.70
N ASP A 183 5.84 -10.26 1.98
CA ASP A 183 6.14 -11.66 2.29
C ASP A 183 5.40 -12.16 3.54
N ASP A 184 5.04 -11.25 4.45
CA ASP A 184 4.32 -11.56 5.70
C ASP A 184 2.78 -11.44 5.56
N ILE A 185 2.25 -11.22 4.35
CA ILE A 185 0.79 -11.21 4.11
C ILE A 185 0.29 -12.67 4.05
N PRO A 186 -0.57 -13.12 5.00
CA PRO A 186 -1.20 -14.42 4.88
C PRO A 186 -2.05 -14.49 3.61
N ASN A 187 -1.93 -15.59 2.86
CA ASN A 187 -2.63 -15.80 1.58
C ASN A 187 -4.16 -15.78 1.69
N ASP A 188 -4.72 -15.87 2.90
CA ASP A 188 -6.15 -15.90 3.20
C ASP A 188 -6.70 -14.56 3.72
N LYS A 189 -5.85 -13.53 3.87
CA LYS A 189 -6.32 -12.22 4.31
C LYS A 189 -6.92 -11.42 3.16
N VAL A 190 -8.22 -11.28 3.22
CA VAL A 190 -8.96 -10.29 2.43
C VAL A 190 -8.97 -8.98 3.22
N PHE A 191 -8.44 -7.91 2.64
CA PHE A 191 -8.57 -6.58 3.24
C PHE A 191 -9.99 -6.05 3.00
N PRO A 192 -10.57 -5.36 3.99
CA PRO A 192 -11.92 -4.82 3.84
C PRO A 192 -11.98 -3.83 2.66
N SER A 193 -13.07 -3.90 1.91
CA SER A 193 -13.39 -2.93 0.86
C SER A 193 -13.70 -1.55 1.46
N VAL A 194 -13.82 -0.53 0.60
CA VAL A 194 -14.24 0.81 1.03
C VAL A 194 -15.63 0.77 1.65
N GLU A 195 -16.54 -0.04 1.10
CA GLU A 195 -17.90 -0.25 1.60
C GLU A 195 -17.90 -0.90 2.98
N ASP A 196 -17.01 -1.87 3.22
CA ASP A 196 -16.84 -2.49 4.55
C ASP A 196 -16.31 -1.47 5.56
N GLU A 197 -15.38 -0.59 5.15
CA GLU A 197 -14.90 0.50 6.00
C GLU A 197 -16.01 1.46 6.39
N PHE A 198 -16.83 1.90 5.44
CA PHE A 198 -17.99 2.74 5.74
C PHE A 198 -18.96 2.06 6.69
N SER A 199 -19.25 0.78 6.45
CA SER A 199 -20.14 0.00 7.29
C SER A 199 -19.59 -0.15 8.71
N ALA A 200 -18.28 -0.38 8.86
CA ALA A 200 -17.62 -0.44 10.17
C ALA A 200 -17.68 0.90 10.92
N LEU A 201 -17.39 2.02 10.22
CA LEU A 201 -17.49 3.36 10.82
C LEU A 201 -18.92 3.69 11.25
N ASP A 202 -19.92 3.32 10.45
CA ASP A 202 -21.35 3.54 10.77
C ASP A 202 -21.76 2.73 12.02
N ILE A 203 -21.22 1.53 12.19
CA ILE A 203 -21.39 0.72 13.41
C ILE A 203 -20.72 1.41 14.59
N VAL A 204 -19.46 1.81 14.48
CA VAL A 204 -18.69 2.47 15.55
C VAL A 204 -19.36 3.78 15.97
N ALA A 205 -19.86 4.59 15.02
CA ALA A 205 -20.55 5.83 15.29
C ALA A 205 -21.87 5.65 16.08
N ARG A 206 -22.45 4.46 16.07
CA ARG A 206 -23.68 4.12 16.84
C ARG A 206 -23.41 3.51 18.21
N LEU A 207 -22.14 3.21 18.52
CA LEU A 207 -21.76 2.65 19.81
C LEU A 207 -21.89 3.71 20.91
N GLY A 208 -22.37 3.31 22.09
CA GLY A 208 -22.33 4.15 23.28
C GLY A 208 -20.95 4.08 23.98
N ASP A 209 -20.69 5.05 24.86
CA ASP A 209 -19.40 5.22 25.55
C ASP A 209 -18.83 3.92 26.16
N ARG A 210 -19.68 3.09 26.76
CA ARG A 210 -19.25 1.81 27.36
C ARG A 210 -18.77 0.81 26.32
N GLN A 211 -19.43 0.77 25.16
CA GLN A 211 -19.07 -0.15 24.07
C GLN A 211 -17.80 0.32 23.37
N LEU A 212 -17.63 1.64 23.22
CA LEU A 212 -16.41 2.24 22.70
C LEU A 212 -15.22 1.97 23.64
N SER A 213 -15.38 2.15 24.96
CA SER A 213 -14.32 1.82 25.92
C SER A 213 -13.92 0.36 25.84
N HIS A 214 -14.89 -0.57 25.78
CA HIS A 214 -14.60 -2.00 25.66
C HIS A 214 -13.88 -2.34 24.34
N LEU A 215 -14.27 -1.71 23.24
CA LEU A 215 -13.58 -1.88 21.95
C LEU A 215 -12.13 -1.39 22.01
N CYS A 216 -11.87 -0.26 22.68
CA CYS A 216 -10.50 0.23 22.89
C CYS A 216 -9.66 -0.71 23.75
N ASP A 217 -10.24 -1.29 24.81
CA ASP A 217 -9.56 -2.22 25.71
C ASP A 217 -9.21 -3.57 25.02
N GLU A 218 -9.94 -3.95 23.96
CA GLU A 218 -9.65 -5.19 23.21
C GLU A 218 -8.64 -4.99 22.05
N VAL A 219 -8.46 -3.74 21.58
CA VAL A 219 -7.61 -3.43 20.41
C VAL A 219 -6.24 -2.89 20.81
N LEU A 220 -6.09 -2.34 22.02
CA LEU A 220 -4.84 -1.81 22.58
C LEU A 220 -4.17 -2.80 23.50
#